data_85fcec8aeefe990357fc774ef3dfc18f
#
_entry.id   85fcec8aeefe990357fc774ef3dfc18f
#
_cell.length_a   1.000
_cell.length_b   1.000
_cell.length_c   1.000
_cell.angle_alpha   90.00
_cell.angle_beta   90.00
_cell.angle_gamma   90.00
#
_symmetry.space_group_name_H-M   'P 1'
#
loop_
_entity.id
_entity.type
_entity.pdbx_description
1 polymer ?
#
loop_
_entity_poly.entity_id
_entity_poly.type
_entity_poly.pdbx_seq_one_letter_code
_entity_poly.pdbx_strand_id
1 'polypeptide(L)'
;MANTFKLKTKANVGITTQNVYVVPSATTTVVIGITLANTSGSGCVVGVGITRPSTDDVKLLKNAPIPQGSSLEFMQGNKVVLETADTLTVNSDTNNSIDATLTIMEIT
;
A
#
# COMPACT_ATOMS: atom_id res chain seq x y z
N MET A 1 -13.32 13.09 18.60
CA MET A 1 -12.62 11.93 18.05
C MET A 1 -13.57 11.17 17.15
N ALA A 2 -13.19 10.91 15.93
CA ALA A 2 -14.04 10.20 14.98
C ALA A 2 -13.26 9.08 14.31
N ASN A 3 -13.96 7.98 14.04
CA ASN A 3 -13.42 6.86 13.29
C ASN A 3 -14.10 6.84 11.93
N THR A 4 -13.31 6.91 10.86
CA THR A 4 -13.84 6.97 9.50
C THR A 4 -13.17 5.90 8.64
N PHE A 5 -13.95 5.02 8.05
CA PHE A 5 -13.45 4.05 7.09
C PHE A 5 -13.31 4.70 5.73
N LYS A 6 -12.20 4.42 5.05
CA LYS A 6 -11.92 4.98 3.73
C LYS A 6 -11.26 3.95 2.83
N LEU A 7 -11.47 4.14 1.53
CA LEU A 7 -10.80 3.39 0.48
C LEU A 7 -9.82 4.31 -0.20
N LYS A 8 -8.58 3.85 -0.33
CA LYS A 8 -7.54 4.55 -1.09
C LYS A 8 -7.06 3.63 -2.20
N THR A 9 -6.85 4.19 -3.37
CA THR A 9 -6.46 3.40 -4.53
C THR A 9 -5.32 4.07 -5.28
N LYS A 10 -4.56 3.28 -6.03
CA LYS A 10 -3.55 3.77 -6.95
C LYS A 10 -3.51 2.82 -8.13
N ALA A 11 -3.87 3.31 -9.30
CA ALA A 11 -3.86 2.51 -10.53
C ALA A 11 -2.51 2.64 -11.23
N ASN A 12 -2.18 1.64 -12.02
CA ASN A 12 -1.04 1.67 -12.94
C ASN A 12 0.29 1.90 -12.24
N VAL A 13 0.48 1.27 -11.09
CA VAL A 13 1.76 1.32 -10.39
C VAL A 13 2.82 0.63 -11.24
N GLY A 14 3.97 1.25 -11.34
CA GLY A 14 5.06 0.76 -12.17
C GLY A 14 6.39 0.70 -11.43
N ILE A 15 7.47 0.89 -12.18
CA ILE A 15 8.84 0.75 -11.63
C ILE A 15 9.23 1.90 -10.71
N THR A 16 8.51 3.02 -10.77
CA THR A 16 8.72 4.13 -9.85
C THR A 16 7.85 3.94 -8.63
N THR A 17 8.43 4.07 -7.45
CA THR A 17 7.68 3.97 -6.19
C THR A 17 6.60 5.03 -6.13
N GLN A 18 5.36 4.63 -5.86
CA GLN A 18 4.21 5.51 -5.81
C GLN A 18 3.68 5.62 -4.40
N ASN A 19 3.28 6.81 -4.00
CA ASN A 19 2.60 7.03 -2.73
C ASN A 19 1.13 6.67 -2.88
N VAL A 20 0.66 5.69 -2.13
CA VAL A 20 -0.74 5.31 -2.14
C VAL A 20 -1.52 6.15 -1.14
N TYR A 21 -0.90 6.45 -0.01
CA TYR A 21 -1.60 7.14 1.07
C TYR A 21 -0.60 7.82 1.99
N VAL A 22 -0.89 9.06 2.35
CA VAL A 22 -0.14 9.83 3.34
C VAL A 22 -1.09 10.14 4.49
N VAL A 23 -0.68 9.83 5.71
CA VAL A 23 -1.53 10.05 6.89
C VAL A 23 -1.66 11.56 7.14
N PRO A 24 -2.89 12.08 7.21
CA PRO A 24 -3.10 13.52 7.46
C PRO A 24 -2.64 13.96 8.85
N SER A 25 -2.57 15.26 9.05
CA SER A 25 -2.23 15.82 10.36
C SER A 25 -3.28 15.42 11.41
N ALA A 26 -2.85 15.30 12.66
CA ALA A 26 -3.69 14.97 13.80
C ALA A 26 -4.53 13.70 13.58
N THR A 27 -3.97 12.73 12.85
CA THR A 27 -4.67 11.51 12.47
C THR A 27 -3.80 10.29 12.75
N THR A 28 -4.42 9.24 13.24
CA THR A 28 -3.83 7.90 13.32
C THR A 28 -4.63 7.01 12.37
N THR A 29 -3.94 6.23 11.57
CA THR A 29 -4.60 5.37 10.59
C THR A 29 -4.29 3.91 10.85
N VAL A 30 -5.35 3.09 10.84
CA VAL A 30 -5.21 1.63 10.91
C VAL A 30 -5.39 1.10 9.49
N VAL A 31 -4.39 0.39 8.99
CA VAL A 31 -4.48 -0.29 7.70
C VAL A 31 -5.15 -1.63 7.93
N ILE A 32 -6.32 -1.81 7.32
CA ILE A 32 -7.11 -3.03 7.50
C ILE A 32 -6.77 -4.06 6.43
N GLY A 33 -6.53 -3.63 5.20
CA GLY A 33 -6.19 -4.54 4.12
C GLY A 33 -5.54 -3.85 2.96
N ILE A 34 -4.67 -4.57 2.26
CA ILE A 34 -4.01 -4.11 1.04
C ILE A 34 -4.15 -5.21 0.00
N THR A 35 -4.70 -4.87 -1.16
CA THR A 35 -4.81 -5.78 -2.29
C THR A 35 -4.05 -5.22 -3.47
N LEU A 36 -3.18 -6.02 -4.06
CA LEU A 36 -2.39 -5.65 -5.23
C LEU A 36 -2.77 -6.57 -6.38
N ALA A 37 -3.36 -6.01 -7.42
CA ALA A 37 -3.82 -6.78 -8.58
C ALA A 37 -2.85 -6.58 -9.73
N ASN A 38 -2.42 -7.69 -10.34
CA ASN A 38 -1.56 -7.64 -11.52
C ASN A 38 -2.44 -7.51 -12.77
N THR A 39 -2.42 -6.32 -13.39
CA THR A 39 -3.20 -6.02 -14.58
C THR A 39 -2.38 -6.09 -15.86
N SER A 40 -1.11 -6.49 -15.76
CA SER A 40 -0.23 -6.59 -16.92
C SER A 40 -0.38 -7.95 -17.62
N GLY A 41 0.28 -8.09 -18.76
CA GLY A 41 0.24 -9.33 -19.54
C GLY A 41 1.26 -10.38 -19.12
N SER A 42 1.92 -10.19 -18.00
CA SER A 42 2.95 -11.13 -17.51
C SER A 42 3.02 -11.08 -15.99
N GLY A 43 3.71 -12.03 -15.40
CA GLY A 43 3.97 -12.00 -13.96
C GLY A 43 4.87 -10.83 -13.59
N CYS A 44 4.73 -10.31 -12.38
CA CYS A 44 5.57 -9.23 -11.88
C CYS A 44 5.89 -9.45 -10.41
N VAL A 45 6.86 -8.69 -9.89
CA VAL A 45 7.16 -8.68 -8.47
C VAL A 45 6.88 -7.30 -7.92
N VAL A 46 6.40 -7.24 -6.69
CA VAL A 46 5.94 -6.00 -6.08
C VAL A 46 6.58 -5.78 -4.73
N GLY A 47 6.60 -4.51 -4.31
CA GLY A 47 7.02 -4.12 -2.98
C GLY A 47 6.03 -3.16 -2.38
N VAL A 48 5.87 -3.25 -1.06
CA VAL A 48 5.05 -2.32 -0.28
C VAL A 48 5.91 -1.83 0.86
N GLY A 49 5.95 -0.51 1.06
CA GLY A 49 6.77 0.07 2.11
C GLY A 49 6.07 1.19 2.83
N ILE A 50 6.68 1.58 3.95
CA ILE A 50 6.25 2.74 4.73
C ILE A 50 7.44 3.67 4.83
N THR A 51 7.26 4.91 4.38
CA THR A 51 8.24 5.98 4.54
C THR A 51 7.82 6.82 5.73
N ARG A 52 8.72 6.94 6.70
CA ARG A 52 8.43 7.65 7.94
C ARG A 52 9.37 8.85 8.06
N PRO A 53 8.85 10.08 8.20
CA PRO A 53 9.70 11.24 8.42
C PRO A 53 10.44 11.10 9.75
N SER A 54 11.70 11.42 9.79
CA SER A 54 12.55 11.41 10.99
C SER A 54 12.81 10.03 11.59
N THR A 55 12.38 8.94 10.95
CA THR A 55 12.64 7.59 11.42
C THR A 55 13.02 6.69 10.25
N ASP A 56 12.76 5.41 10.37
CA ASP A 56 13.16 4.42 9.36
C ASP A 56 12.16 4.31 8.22
N ASP A 57 12.68 4.07 7.02
CA ASP A 57 11.86 3.56 5.92
C ASP A 57 11.87 2.04 6.00
N VAL A 58 10.69 1.43 6.04
CA VAL A 58 10.60 -0.01 6.20
C VAL A 58 9.80 -0.63 5.06
N LYS A 59 10.06 -1.91 4.82
CA LYS A 59 9.32 -2.68 3.81
C LYS A 59 8.39 -3.64 4.50
N LEU A 60 7.12 -3.61 4.11
CA LEU A 60 6.17 -4.64 4.51
C LEU A 60 6.30 -5.86 3.60
N LEU A 61 6.68 -5.62 2.36
CA LEU A 61 6.74 -6.66 1.33
C LEU A 61 7.80 -6.25 0.32
N LYS A 62 8.68 -7.17 -0.05
CA LYS A 62 9.72 -6.89 -1.04
C LYS A 62 9.85 -8.04 -2.01
N ASN A 63 9.81 -7.71 -3.31
CA ASN A 63 9.98 -8.69 -4.38
C ASN A 63 9.01 -9.86 -4.30
N ALA A 64 7.75 -9.59 -3.94
CA ALA A 64 6.73 -10.62 -3.86
C ALA A 64 6.16 -10.87 -5.26
N PRO A 65 6.14 -12.11 -5.74
CA PRO A 65 5.65 -12.39 -7.08
C PRO A 65 4.13 -12.40 -7.13
N ILE A 66 3.58 -11.79 -8.18
CA ILE A 66 2.15 -11.86 -8.48
C ILE A 66 2.02 -12.36 -9.91
N PRO A 67 1.45 -13.56 -10.10
CA PRO A 67 1.25 -14.10 -11.45
C PRO A 67 0.29 -13.24 -12.25
N GLN A 68 0.39 -13.37 -13.58
CA GLN A 68 -0.52 -12.69 -14.49
C GLN A 68 -1.98 -13.00 -14.13
N GLY A 69 -2.80 -11.94 -14.10
CA GLY A 69 -4.24 -12.09 -13.88
C GLY A 69 -4.64 -12.43 -12.45
N SER A 70 -3.72 -12.34 -11.49
CA SER A 70 -4.02 -12.63 -10.10
C SER A 70 -3.78 -11.43 -9.20
N SER A 71 -4.08 -11.59 -7.93
CA SER A 71 -3.89 -10.53 -6.95
C SER A 71 -3.22 -11.11 -5.70
N LEU A 72 -2.62 -10.21 -4.92
CA LEU A 72 -1.99 -10.55 -3.66
C LEU A 72 -2.64 -9.74 -2.54
N GLU A 73 -3.07 -10.43 -1.50
CA GLU A 73 -3.62 -9.84 -0.31
C GLU A 73 -2.84 -10.39 0.87
N PHE A 74 -2.03 -9.56 1.52
CA PHE A 74 -1.07 -10.09 2.48
C PHE A 74 -1.30 -9.65 3.93
N MET A 75 -2.32 -8.84 4.17
CA MET A 75 -2.61 -8.32 5.51
C MET A 75 -3.65 -9.14 6.25
N GLN A 76 -3.70 -10.44 6.01
CA GLN A 76 -4.73 -11.30 6.60
C GLN A 76 -4.58 -11.36 8.11
N GLY A 77 -5.53 -10.78 8.82
CA GLY A 77 -5.57 -10.79 10.28
C GLY A 77 -4.56 -9.90 10.97
N ASN A 78 -3.63 -9.32 10.25
CA ASN A 78 -2.63 -8.41 10.80
C ASN A 78 -2.97 -6.98 10.42
N LYS A 79 -2.87 -6.09 11.37
CA LYS A 79 -3.13 -4.67 11.13
C LYS A 79 -1.86 -3.88 11.34
N VAL A 80 -1.70 -2.83 10.54
CA VAL A 80 -0.59 -1.90 10.66
C VAL A 80 -1.14 -0.55 11.05
N VAL A 81 -0.56 0.07 12.07
CA VAL A 81 -0.94 1.41 12.50
C VAL A 81 0.07 2.39 11.91
N LEU A 82 -0.44 3.39 11.22
CA LEU A 82 0.36 4.49 10.67
C LEU A 82 0.11 5.74 11.49
N GLU A 83 1.18 6.46 11.77
CA GLU A 83 1.10 7.72 12.50
C GLU A 83 1.13 8.88 11.51
N THR A 84 0.80 10.09 12.01
CA THR A 84 0.77 11.29 11.18
C THR A 84 2.04 11.42 10.33
N ALA A 85 1.84 11.72 9.05
CA ALA A 85 2.87 11.91 8.03
C ALA A 85 3.55 10.63 7.54
N ASP A 86 3.23 9.46 8.09
CA ASP A 86 3.69 8.20 7.50
C ASP A 86 3.06 8.03 6.12
N THR A 87 3.83 7.49 5.17
CA THR A 87 3.38 7.29 3.79
C THR A 87 3.46 5.82 3.42
N LEU A 88 2.37 5.28 2.89
CA LEU A 88 2.36 3.92 2.35
C LEU A 88 2.70 3.99 0.87
N THR A 89 3.68 3.20 0.46
CA THR A 89 4.18 3.20 -0.92
C THR A 89 4.08 1.82 -1.54
N VAL A 90 3.96 1.79 -2.87
CA VAL A 90 3.92 0.55 -3.66
C VAL A 90 4.78 0.73 -4.90
N ASN A 91 5.46 -0.34 -5.30
CA ASN A 91 6.21 -0.36 -6.54
C ASN A 91 6.18 -1.75 -7.17
N SER A 92 6.52 -1.82 -8.44
CA SER A 92 6.57 -3.06 -9.22
C SER A 92 7.82 -3.06 -10.08
N ASP A 93 8.18 -4.21 -10.62
CA ASP A 93 9.26 -4.32 -11.58
C ASP A 93 8.80 -4.12 -13.03
N THR A 94 7.52 -3.87 -13.24
CA THR A 94 6.91 -3.74 -14.57
C THR A 94 6.05 -2.49 -14.62
N ASN A 95 6.17 -1.70 -15.70
CA ASN A 95 5.38 -0.49 -15.87
C ASN A 95 3.89 -0.79 -16.00
N ASN A 96 3.06 0.04 -15.38
CA ASN A 96 1.60 -0.02 -15.49
C ASN A 96 1.06 -1.41 -15.19
N SER A 97 1.59 -2.05 -14.13
CA SER A 97 1.31 -3.46 -13.89
C SER A 97 0.37 -3.71 -12.72
N ILE A 98 0.29 -2.80 -11.76
CA ILE A 98 -0.39 -3.07 -10.50
C ILE A 98 -1.44 -2.02 -10.23
N ASP A 99 -2.63 -2.47 -9.83
CA ASP A 99 -3.64 -1.63 -9.21
C ASP A 99 -3.66 -1.94 -7.72
N ALA A 100 -3.43 -0.93 -6.91
CA ALA A 100 -3.37 -1.08 -5.46
C ALA A 100 -4.67 -0.57 -4.84
N THR A 101 -5.21 -1.35 -3.91
CA THR A 101 -6.41 -1.00 -3.16
C THR A 101 -6.10 -1.09 -1.68
N LEU A 102 -6.38 -0.03 -0.94
CA LEU A 102 -6.07 0.07 0.47
C LEU A 102 -7.33 0.39 1.25
N THR A 103 -7.67 -0.44 2.23
CA THR A 103 -8.78 -0.19 3.14
C THR A 103 -8.22 0.27 4.47
N ILE A 104 -8.66 1.43 4.94
CA ILE A 104 -8.13 2.03 6.15
C ILE A 104 -9.26 2.53 7.06
N MET A 105 -8.90 2.75 8.31
CA MET A 105 -9.74 3.49 9.26
C MET A 105 -8.89 4.64 9.82
N GLU A 106 -9.39 5.87 9.66
CA GLU A 106 -8.73 7.05 10.21
C GLU A 106 -9.39 7.40 11.55
N ILE A 107 -8.55 7.67 12.53
CA ILE A 107 -8.97 8.07 13.87
C ILE A 107 -8.48 9.49 14.10
N THR A 108 -9.39 10.40 14.28
CA THR A 108 -9.08 11.84 14.46
C THR A 108 -9.49 12.38 15.81
#